data_d96b612c36c02e7482e71316d9da7b71
#
_entry.id   d96b612c36c02e7482e71316d9da7b71
#
_cell.length_a   1.000
_cell.length_b   1.000
_cell.length_c   1.000
_cell.angle_alpha   90.00
_cell.angle_beta   90.00
_cell.angle_gamma   90.00
#
_symmetry.space_group_name_H-M   'P 1'
#
loop_
_entity.id
_entity.type
_entity.pdbx_description
1 polymer ?
#
loop_
_entity_poly.entity_id
_entity_poly.type
_entity_poly.pdbx_seq_one_letter_code
_entity_poly.pdbx_strand_id
1 'polypeptide(L)'
;MIKTQDMLIIDCLEYVNWDRKLFEHAKSSGLNIIHVTIAYWENTKETHNNFKKWDEHFKKHDDLIMPIHDYDDIHKAIELNKIGIIFGFQNCSPIEDDIEKIEEMHNLGAKIMQLSYNNQSLLATGCYEDRDSGITRFGKEAIKEMNRLGMIIDMSHSAEYSTLQAIELSSRPIAITHA
;
A
#
# COMPACT_ATOMS: atom_id res chain seq x y z
N MET A 1 25.66 20.55 -4.39
CA MET A 1 25.05 19.71 -3.32
C MET A 1 23.55 19.90 -3.45
N ILE A 2 22.81 18.87 -3.85
CA ILE A 2 21.32 18.92 -3.94
C ILE A 2 20.82 19.03 -2.50
N LYS A 3 20.03 20.06 -2.22
CA LYS A 3 19.40 20.20 -0.90
C LYS A 3 18.18 19.29 -0.85
N THR A 4 17.95 18.61 0.26
CA THR A 4 16.76 17.75 0.46
C THR A 4 15.43 18.50 0.25
N GLN A 5 15.44 19.82 0.41
CA GLN A 5 14.29 20.71 0.14
C GLN A 5 13.87 20.75 -1.35
N ASP A 6 14.76 20.33 -2.26
CA ASP A 6 14.49 20.28 -3.71
C ASP A 6 14.12 18.87 -4.20
N MET A 7 13.94 17.91 -3.29
CA MET A 7 13.65 16.50 -3.59
C MET A 7 12.23 16.14 -3.17
N LEU A 8 11.54 15.36 -4.00
CA LEU A 8 10.33 14.67 -3.60
C LEU A 8 10.73 13.47 -2.73
N ILE A 9 10.31 13.46 -1.47
CA ILE A 9 10.58 12.39 -0.52
C ILE A 9 9.30 11.61 -0.26
N ILE A 10 9.31 10.33 -0.62
CA ILE A 10 8.21 9.41 -0.41
C ILE A 10 8.66 8.33 0.58
N ASP A 11 7.97 8.22 1.70
CA ASP A 11 8.11 7.07 2.60
C ASP A 11 7.23 5.93 2.10
N CYS A 12 7.85 4.78 1.83
CA CYS A 12 7.17 3.67 1.18
C CYS A 12 6.47 2.72 2.14
N LEU A 13 6.55 2.95 3.44
CA LEU A 13 5.70 2.27 4.43
C LEU A 13 5.78 2.89 5.81
N GLU A 14 4.62 3.23 6.36
CA GLU A 14 4.46 3.60 7.76
C GLU A 14 3.26 2.89 8.41
N TYR A 15 3.48 2.40 9.62
CA TYR A 15 2.47 1.77 10.46
C TYR A 15 2.60 2.26 11.91
N VAL A 16 1.84 3.30 12.25
CA VAL A 16 1.86 3.94 13.56
C VAL A 16 0.46 4.35 14.02
N ASN A 17 0.32 4.72 15.29
CA ASN A 17 -0.89 5.36 15.80
C ASN A 17 -0.89 6.83 15.39
N TRP A 18 -1.54 7.13 14.28
CA TRP A 18 -1.56 8.45 13.68
C TRP A 18 -2.28 9.48 14.54
N ASP A 19 -1.61 10.61 14.73
CA ASP A 19 -2.16 11.81 15.38
C ASP A 19 -1.61 13.08 14.71
N ARG A 20 -2.13 14.24 15.11
CA ARG A 20 -1.69 15.53 14.58
C ARG A 20 -0.19 15.77 14.74
N LYS A 21 0.38 15.38 15.88
CA LYS A 21 1.80 15.59 16.18
C LYS A 21 2.70 14.80 15.23
N LEU A 22 2.31 13.57 14.89
CA LEU A 22 3.05 12.76 13.91
C LEU A 22 2.99 13.36 12.50
N PHE A 23 1.82 13.86 12.07
CA PHE A 23 1.73 14.58 10.79
C PHE A 23 2.58 15.85 10.77
N GLU A 24 2.59 16.62 11.84
CA GLU A 24 3.45 17.82 11.98
C GLU A 24 4.94 17.43 11.95
N HIS A 25 5.35 16.35 12.62
CA HIS A 25 6.73 15.84 12.59
C HIS A 25 7.12 15.37 11.19
N ALA A 26 6.28 14.57 10.53
CA ALA A 26 6.53 14.11 9.16
C ALA A 26 6.71 15.31 8.20
N LYS A 27 5.84 16.30 8.30
CA LYS A 27 5.94 17.52 7.50
C LYS A 27 7.22 18.31 7.79
N SER A 28 7.56 18.49 9.07
CA SER A 28 8.78 19.23 9.48
C SER A 28 10.07 18.50 9.09
N SER A 29 10.04 17.18 8.93
CA SER A 29 11.17 16.37 8.45
C SER A 29 11.36 16.41 6.93
N GLY A 30 10.43 17.03 6.18
CA GLY A 30 10.50 17.17 4.73
C GLY A 30 9.84 16.03 3.94
N LEU A 31 9.10 15.14 4.59
CA LEU A 31 8.30 14.11 3.90
C LEU A 31 7.17 14.78 3.09
N ASN A 32 7.02 14.37 1.85
CA ASN A 32 5.97 14.86 0.95
C ASN A 32 4.81 13.85 0.88
N ILE A 33 5.13 12.57 0.78
CA ILE A 33 4.16 11.49 0.60
C ILE A 33 4.49 10.37 1.58
N ILE A 34 3.46 9.74 2.13
CA ILE A 34 3.58 8.60 3.03
C ILE A 34 2.64 7.48 2.55
N HIS A 35 3.18 6.30 2.34
CA HIS A 35 2.39 5.08 2.19
C HIS A 35 2.04 4.56 3.59
N VAL A 36 0.75 4.47 3.88
CA VAL A 36 0.24 4.00 5.17
C VAL A 36 -0.44 2.65 5.06
N THR A 37 -0.24 1.82 6.06
CA THR A 37 -0.89 0.51 6.16
C THR A 37 -2.32 0.65 6.66
N ILE A 38 -3.30 0.31 5.81
CA ILE A 38 -4.73 0.29 6.16
C ILE A 38 -5.14 -1.06 6.72
N ALA A 39 -4.54 -2.14 6.21
CA ALA A 39 -4.80 -3.49 6.66
C ALA A 39 -3.52 -4.30 6.75
N TYR A 40 -3.50 -5.21 7.71
CA TYR A 40 -2.41 -6.11 8.05
C TYR A 40 -2.90 -7.56 8.15
N TRP A 41 -3.87 -7.82 9.05
CA TRP A 41 -4.57 -9.09 9.22
C TRP A 41 -6.09 -8.92 9.16
N GLU A 42 -6.53 -7.69 8.99
CA GLU A 42 -7.94 -7.35 8.96
C GLU A 42 -8.65 -8.00 7.77
N ASN A 43 -9.85 -8.49 8.01
CA ASN A 43 -10.76 -8.93 6.96
C ASN A 43 -11.40 -7.73 6.23
N THR A 44 -12.21 -7.99 5.21
CA THR A 44 -12.89 -6.95 4.43
C THR A 44 -13.62 -5.93 5.31
N LYS A 45 -14.45 -6.40 6.26
CA LYS A 45 -15.27 -5.54 7.12
C LYS A 45 -14.43 -4.64 8.04
N GLU A 46 -13.39 -5.21 8.63
CA GLU A 46 -12.47 -4.47 9.50
C GLU A 46 -11.68 -3.43 8.69
N THR A 47 -11.27 -3.78 7.48
CA THR A 47 -10.59 -2.88 6.56
C THR A 47 -11.47 -1.69 6.18
N HIS A 48 -12.76 -1.90 5.90
CA HIS A 48 -13.71 -0.80 5.71
C HIS A 48 -13.78 0.16 6.91
N ASN A 49 -13.70 -0.37 8.13
CA ASN A 49 -13.67 0.48 9.32
C ASN A 49 -12.38 1.29 9.40
N ASN A 50 -11.26 0.75 8.95
CA ASN A 50 -10.00 1.48 8.93
C ASN A 50 -10.01 2.60 7.87
N PHE A 51 -10.60 2.40 6.68
CA PHE A 51 -10.84 3.48 5.72
C PHE A 51 -11.67 4.62 6.33
N LYS A 52 -12.76 4.29 7.05
CA LYS A 52 -13.59 5.31 7.73
C LYS A 52 -12.83 6.11 8.77
N LYS A 53 -11.91 5.48 9.53
CA LYS A 53 -11.04 6.20 10.48
C LYS A 53 -10.12 7.19 9.75
N TRP A 54 -9.61 6.81 8.56
CA TRP A 54 -8.80 7.70 7.75
C TRP A 54 -9.60 8.88 7.16
N ASP A 55 -10.87 8.67 6.80
CA ASP A 55 -11.77 9.78 6.42
C ASP A 55 -11.92 10.80 7.56
N GLU A 56 -11.95 10.31 8.82
CA GLU A 56 -11.96 11.19 9.99
C GLU A 56 -10.63 11.94 10.16
N HIS A 57 -9.48 11.27 9.92
CA HIS A 57 -8.17 11.93 9.92
C HIS A 57 -8.09 13.03 8.86
N PHE A 58 -8.52 12.78 7.63
CA PHE A 58 -8.53 13.79 6.57
C PHE A 58 -9.40 15.00 6.91
N LYS A 59 -10.59 14.78 7.49
CA LYS A 59 -11.47 15.87 7.93
C LYS A 59 -10.87 16.68 9.08
N LYS A 60 -10.24 15.99 10.04
CA LYS A 60 -9.69 16.63 11.24
C LYS A 60 -8.36 17.35 11.00
N HIS A 61 -7.60 16.91 10.02
CA HIS A 61 -6.25 17.37 9.72
C HIS A 61 -6.10 17.84 8.27
N ASP A 62 -7.17 18.42 7.70
CA ASP A 62 -7.23 18.89 6.33
C ASP A 62 -6.21 19.98 5.99
N ASP A 63 -5.67 20.64 7.02
CA ASP A 63 -4.57 21.60 6.92
C ASP A 63 -3.19 20.94 6.75
N LEU A 64 -3.05 19.65 7.03
CA LEU A 64 -1.76 18.93 7.05
C LEU A 64 -1.66 17.81 6.04
N ILE A 65 -2.72 17.06 5.81
CA ILE A 65 -2.73 15.84 5.01
C ILE A 65 -3.82 15.85 3.94
N MET A 66 -3.64 15.03 2.91
CA MET A 66 -4.67 14.75 1.90
C MET A 66 -4.51 13.33 1.31
N PRO A 67 -5.59 12.69 0.85
CA PRO A 67 -5.50 11.40 0.18
C PRO A 67 -4.83 11.54 -1.20
N ILE A 68 -4.12 10.50 -1.62
CA ILE A 68 -3.56 10.35 -2.97
C ILE A 68 -4.32 9.22 -3.68
N HIS A 69 -5.06 9.57 -4.70
CA HIS A 69 -5.80 8.61 -5.53
C HIS A 69 -5.11 8.36 -6.87
N ASP A 70 -4.35 9.34 -7.37
CA ASP A 70 -3.63 9.27 -8.65
C ASP A 70 -2.36 10.12 -8.64
N TYR A 71 -1.69 10.16 -9.78
CA TYR A 71 -0.45 10.91 -9.98
C TYR A 71 -0.61 12.43 -9.79
N ASP A 72 -1.74 12.98 -10.20
CA ASP A 72 -1.98 14.43 -10.13
C ASP A 72 -2.17 14.89 -8.67
N ASP A 73 -2.72 14.03 -7.83
CA ASP A 73 -2.84 14.30 -6.39
C ASP A 73 -1.47 14.44 -5.70
N ILE A 74 -0.41 13.78 -6.20
CA ILE A 74 0.95 13.95 -5.69
C ILE A 74 1.41 15.40 -5.89
N HIS A 75 1.23 15.94 -7.10
CA HIS A 75 1.59 17.32 -7.40
C HIS A 75 0.75 18.31 -6.60
N LYS A 76 -0.55 18.04 -6.49
CA LYS A 76 -1.47 18.85 -5.70
C LYS A 76 -1.11 18.88 -4.21
N ALA A 77 -0.68 17.75 -3.63
CA ALA A 77 -0.22 17.71 -2.25
C ALA A 77 1.00 18.65 -2.04
N ILE A 78 1.94 18.62 -2.99
CA ILE A 78 3.13 19.49 -2.96
C ILE A 78 2.73 20.96 -3.08
N GLU A 79 1.87 21.31 -4.06
CA GLU A 79 1.40 22.69 -4.28
C GLU A 79 0.65 23.24 -3.06
N LEU A 80 -0.18 22.41 -2.43
CA LEU A 80 -0.92 22.79 -1.22
C LEU A 80 -0.06 22.72 0.05
N ASN A 81 1.22 22.30 -0.08
CA ASN A 81 2.11 22.08 1.06
C ASN A 81 1.48 21.16 2.12
N LYS A 82 0.87 20.04 1.67
CA LYS A 82 0.31 18.98 2.51
C LYS A 82 1.12 17.69 2.34
N ILE A 83 1.00 16.78 3.30
CA ILE A 83 1.49 15.41 3.13
C ILE A 83 0.43 14.61 2.37
N GLY A 84 0.84 13.99 1.27
CA GLY A 84 -0.01 13.05 0.56
C GLY A 84 0.00 11.69 1.24
N ILE A 85 -1.16 11.09 1.41
CA ILE A 85 -1.32 9.77 2.03
C ILE A 85 -1.74 8.75 0.98
N ILE A 86 -0.89 7.75 0.73
CA ILE A 86 -1.18 6.60 -0.12
C ILE A 86 -1.63 5.44 0.75
N PHE A 87 -2.75 4.82 0.43
CA PHE A 87 -3.25 3.65 1.14
C PHE A 87 -2.72 2.34 0.54
N GLY A 88 -2.25 1.45 1.41
CA GLY A 88 -1.87 0.11 1.02
C GLY A 88 -2.12 -0.92 2.11
N PHE A 89 -1.89 -2.17 1.74
CA PHE A 89 -2.06 -3.33 2.61
C PHE A 89 -0.73 -4.08 2.75
N GLN A 90 -0.36 -4.43 3.98
CA GLN A 90 0.79 -5.31 4.25
C GLN A 90 0.41 -6.80 4.19
N ASN A 91 -0.75 -7.15 3.62
CA ASN A 91 -1.21 -8.50 3.37
C ASN A 91 -2.37 -8.45 2.37
N CYS A 92 -2.80 -9.62 1.91
CA CYS A 92 -3.99 -9.77 1.05
C CYS A 92 -5.26 -10.14 1.84
N SER A 93 -5.22 -10.16 3.16
CA SER A 93 -6.38 -10.53 4.01
C SER A 93 -7.67 -9.76 3.71
N PRO A 94 -7.65 -8.47 3.29
CA PRO A 94 -8.89 -7.75 2.96
C PRO A 94 -9.69 -8.32 1.79
N ILE A 95 -9.04 -9.06 0.87
CA ILE A 95 -9.75 -9.65 -0.28
C ILE A 95 -10.33 -11.02 0.02
N GLU A 96 -9.95 -11.64 1.15
CA GLU A 96 -10.40 -12.98 1.52
C GLU A 96 -10.20 -13.98 0.36
N ASP A 97 -11.25 -14.66 -0.10
CA ASP A 97 -11.24 -15.59 -1.25
C ASP A 97 -12.02 -15.04 -2.47
N ASP A 98 -12.21 -13.71 -2.56
CA ASP A 98 -13.03 -13.04 -3.56
C ASP A 98 -12.20 -11.99 -4.33
N ILE A 99 -11.99 -12.26 -5.63
CA ILE A 99 -11.19 -11.39 -6.49
C ILE A 99 -11.83 -10.02 -6.71
N GLU A 100 -13.17 -9.91 -6.68
CA GLU A 100 -13.88 -8.66 -6.88
C GLU A 100 -13.60 -7.64 -5.77
N LYS A 101 -13.19 -8.12 -4.60
CA LYS A 101 -12.78 -7.25 -3.49
C LYS A 101 -11.51 -6.45 -3.77
N ILE A 102 -10.68 -6.84 -4.72
CA ILE A 102 -9.52 -6.01 -5.14
C ILE A 102 -10.02 -4.70 -5.72
N GLU A 103 -11.02 -4.75 -6.61
CA GLU A 103 -11.62 -3.53 -7.18
C GLU A 103 -12.37 -2.72 -6.11
N GLU A 104 -13.08 -3.38 -5.21
CA GLU A 104 -13.73 -2.73 -4.07
C GLU A 104 -12.73 -1.95 -3.22
N MET A 105 -11.62 -2.57 -2.82
CA MET A 105 -10.56 -1.92 -2.03
C MET A 105 -9.87 -0.80 -2.82
N HIS A 106 -9.63 -1.00 -4.11
CA HIS A 106 -9.08 0.03 -4.99
C HIS A 106 -9.99 1.27 -5.06
N ASN A 107 -11.30 1.07 -5.17
CA ASN A 107 -12.28 2.16 -5.21
C ASN A 107 -12.38 2.91 -3.88
N LEU A 108 -12.06 2.26 -2.75
CA LEU A 108 -11.92 2.91 -1.44
C LEU A 108 -10.59 3.68 -1.30
N GLY A 109 -9.69 3.57 -2.26
CA GLY A 109 -8.45 4.34 -2.31
C GLY A 109 -7.16 3.53 -2.13
N ALA A 110 -7.22 2.21 -1.94
CA ALA A 110 -6.01 1.38 -1.88
C ALA A 110 -5.25 1.39 -3.21
N LYS A 111 -3.93 1.60 -3.17
CA LYS A 111 -3.06 1.68 -4.35
C LYS A 111 -1.95 0.64 -4.35
N ILE A 112 -1.66 0.05 -3.19
CA ILE A 112 -0.58 -0.91 -3.00
C ILE A 112 -1.14 -2.10 -2.23
N MET A 113 -0.81 -3.33 -2.63
CA MET A 113 -1.17 -4.53 -1.87
C MET A 113 -0.03 -5.54 -1.92
N GLN A 114 0.37 -6.02 -0.75
CA GLN A 114 1.26 -7.18 -0.62
C GLN A 114 0.48 -8.46 -0.89
N LEU A 115 1.14 -9.42 -1.54
CA LEU A 115 0.52 -10.72 -1.83
C LEU A 115 0.60 -11.68 -0.63
N SER A 116 1.55 -11.48 0.28
CA SER A 116 1.71 -12.28 1.50
C SER A 116 2.37 -11.46 2.60
N TYR A 117 2.20 -11.87 3.85
CA TYR A 117 2.93 -11.34 4.99
C TYR A 117 3.53 -12.45 5.84
N ASN A 118 4.83 -12.63 5.73
CA ASN A 118 5.64 -13.66 6.41
C ASN A 118 5.23 -15.10 6.10
N ASN A 119 3.97 -15.46 6.29
CA ASN A 119 3.43 -16.82 6.14
C ASN A 119 2.79 -17.01 4.76
N GLN A 120 2.43 -18.28 4.45
CA GLN A 120 1.65 -18.60 3.26
C GLN A 120 0.30 -17.87 3.29
N SER A 121 0.00 -17.14 2.22
CA SER A 121 -1.31 -16.55 1.98
C SER A 121 -2.11 -17.35 0.95
N LEU A 122 -3.32 -16.90 0.63
CA LEU A 122 -4.09 -17.43 -0.50
C LEU A 122 -3.46 -17.10 -1.87
N LEU A 123 -2.57 -16.08 -1.94
CA LEU A 123 -1.99 -15.58 -3.19
C LEU A 123 -0.55 -16.07 -3.42
N ALA A 124 0.28 -16.07 -2.38
CA ALA A 124 1.72 -16.28 -2.50
C ALA A 124 2.32 -16.90 -1.23
N THR A 125 3.51 -17.46 -1.35
CA THR A 125 4.29 -17.94 -0.23
C THR A 125 5.02 -16.77 0.44
N GLY A 126 4.95 -16.69 1.76
CA GLY A 126 5.66 -15.71 2.57
C GLY A 126 7.10 -16.13 2.89
N CYS A 127 7.93 -15.15 3.31
CA CYS A 127 9.37 -15.36 3.50
C CYS A 127 9.75 -16.24 4.71
N TYR A 128 8.81 -16.56 5.61
CA TYR A 128 9.06 -17.43 6.77
C TYR A 128 8.72 -18.90 6.51
N GLU A 129 8.20 -19.23 5.33
CA GLU A 129 7.85 -20.61 5.00
C GLU A 129 9.10 -21.44 4.63
N ASP A 130 9.17 -22.66 5.11
CA ASP A 130 10.26 -23.61 4.80
C ASP A 130 10.30 -24.02 3.32
N ARG A 131 9.14 -23.96 2.64
CA ARG A 131 8.97 -24.29 1.23
C ARG A 131 8.29 -23.15 0.50
N ASP A 132 8.98 -22.57 -0.47
CA ASP A 132 8.43 -21.59 -1.38
C ASP A 132 7.69 -22.30 -2.54
N SER A 133 6.37 -22.31 -2.47
CA SER A 133 5.48 -22.87 -3.49
C SER A 133 5.16 -21.90 -4.64
N GLY A 134 5.63 -20.66 -4.55
CA GLY A 134 5.39 -19.62 -5.54
C GLY A 134 3.98 -19.00 -5.44
N ILE A 135 3.55 -18.42 -6.54
CA ILE A 135 2.24 -17.78 -6.71
C ILE A 135 1.15 -18.83 -6.93
N THR A 136 0.08 -18.79 -6.15
CA THR A 136 -1.06 -19.69 -6.29
C THR A 136 -1.87 -19.41 -7.58
N ARG A 137 -2.81 -20.29 -7.93
CA ARG A 137 -3.76 -20.00 -9.03
C ARG A 137 -4.56 -18.73 -8.75
N PHE A 138 -5.05 -18.55 -7.52
CA PHE A 138 -5.78 -17.36 -7.12
C PHE A 138 -4.87 -16.12 -7.12
N GLY A 139 -3.60 -16.27 -6.72
CA GLY A 139 -2.59 -15.20 -6.82
C GLY A 139 -2.35 -14.72 -8.25
N LYS A 140 -2.39 -15.63 -9.25
CA LYS A 140 -2.26 -15.23 -10.66
C LYS A 140 -3.45 -14.40 -11.15
N GLU A 141 -4.65 -14.69 -10.67
CA GLU A 141 -5.85 -13.90 -10.96
C GLU A 141 -5.79 -12.54 -10.26
N ALA A 142 -5.34 -12.52 -9.01
CA ALA A 142 -5.13 -11.27 -8.26
C ALA A 142 -4.10 -10.35 -8.93
N ILE A 143 -2.96 -10.88 -9.39
CA ILE A 143 -1.95 -10.12 -10.15
C ILE A 143 -2.56 -9.47 -11.40
N LYS A 144 -3.35 -10.21 -12.17
CA LYS A 144 -4.03 -9.67 -13.37
C LYS A 144 -4.99 -8.55 -13.01
N GLU A 145 -5.77 -8.73 -11.96
CA GLU A 145 -6.73 -7.73 -11.51
C GLU A 145 -6.05 -6.47 -10.99
N MET A 146 -5.01 -6.62 -10.17
CA MET A 146 -4.18 -5.49 -9.71
C MET A 146 -3.56 -4.72 -10.89
N ASN A 147 -3.03 -5.43 -11.90
CA ASN A 147 -2.52 -4.81 -13.12
C ASN A 147 -3.61 -4.06 -13.90
N ARG A 148 -4.83 -4.62 -14.01
CA ARG A 148 -5.97 -3.97 -14.67
C ARG A 148 -6.32 -2.65 -13.99
N LEU A 149 -6.33 -2.63 -12.66
CA LEU A 149 -6.67 -1.47 -11.85
C LEU A 149 -5.52 -0.47 -11.69
N GLY A 150 -4.29 -0.86 -12.06
CA GLY A 150 -3.11 -0.03 -11.84
C GLY A 150 -2.63 -0.02 -10.39
N MET A 151 -3.01 -1.01 -9.58
CA MET A 151 -2.48 -1.20 -8.25
C MET A 151 -1.05 -1.72 -8.28
N ILE A 152 -0.21 -1.25 -7.38
CA ILE A 152 1.16 -1.73 -7.19
C ILE A 152 1.13 -3.08 -6.46
N ILE A 153 1.78 -4.07 -7.06
CA ILE A 153 2.04 -5.35 -6.42
C ILE A 153 3.29 -5.20 -5.57
N ASP A 154 3.14 -5.36 -4.26
CA ASP A 154 4.26 -5.28 -3.32
C ASP A 154 4.65 -6.70 -2.88
N MET A 155 5.91 -7.05 -3.08
CA MET A 155 6.48 -8.35 -2.74
C MET A 155 7.33 -8.32 -1.46
N SER A 156 7.26 -7.24 -0.68
CA SER A 156 7.78 -7.23 0.69
C SER A 156 7.19 -8.39 1.48
N HIS A 157 7.98 -9.04 2.34
CA HIS A 157 7.59 -10.24 3.10
C HIS A 157 7.26 -11.51 2.29
N SER A 158 7.42 -11.48 0.98
CA SER A 158 7.23 -12.67 0.13
C SER A 158 8.52 -13.48 -0.02
N ALA A 159 8.37 -14.76 -0.28
CA ALA A 159 9.49 -15.65 -0.55
C ALA A 159 10.10 -15.38 -1.95
N GLU A 160 11.33 -15.82 -2.17
CA GLU A 160 12.12 -15.53 -3.38
C GLU A 160 11.45 -16.01 -4.67
N TYR A 161 11.04 -17.27 -4.72
CA TYR A 161 10.41 -17.85 -5.92
C TYR A 161 9.05 -17.21 -6.20
N SER A 162 8.26 -16.91 -5.15
CA SER A 162 7.03 -16.13 -5.26
C SER A 162 7.29 -14.76 -5.89
N THR A 163 8.35 -14.08 -5.47
CA THR A 163 8.74 -12.76 -6.00
C THR A 163 9.15 -12.86 -7.48
N LEU A 164 10.00 -13.82 -7.84
CA LEU A 164 10.41 -14.05 -9.22
C LEU A 164 9.21 -14.36 -10.13
N GLN A 165 8.29 -15.22 -9.67
CA GLN A 165 7.07 -15.50 -10.41
C GLN A 165 6.15 -14.27 -10.55
N ALA A 166 6.05 -13.42 -9.51
CA ALA A 166 5.27 -12.18 -9.62
C ALA A 166 5.84 -11.24 -10.69
N ILE A 167 7.19 -11.14 -10.80
CA ILE A 167 7.86 -10.36 -11.85
C ILE A 167 7.50 -10.89 -13.25
N GLU A 168 7.51 -12.22 -13.43
CA GLU A 168 7.19 -12.85 -14.72
C GLU A 168 5.70 -12.72 -15.10
N LEU A 169 4.80 -12.78 -14.12
CA LEU A 169 3.36 -12.76 -14.32
C LEU A 169 2.79 -11.34 -14.47
N SER A 170 3.44 -10.35 -13.85
CA SER A 170 2.96 -8.98 -13.87
C SER A 170 3.27 -8.32 -15.21
N SER A 171 2.29 -7.61 -15.77
CA SER A 171 2.47 -6.76 -16.95
C SER A 171 3.00 -5.35 -16.60
N ARG A 172 3.19 -5.05 -15.31
CA ARG A 172 3.68 -3.79 -14.77
C ARG A 172 4.82 -4.06 -13.79
N PRO A 173 5.67 -3.07 -13.49
CA PRO A 173 6.67 -3.22 -12.44
C PRO A 173 6.03 -3.61 -11.11
N ILE A 174 6.69 -4.50 -10.38
CA ILE A 174 6.38 -4.82 -8.98
C ILE A 174 7.24 -3.94 -8.06
N ALA A 175 6.91 -3.89 -6.78
CA ALA A 175 7.71 -3.18 -5.77
C ALA A 175 8.14 -4.12 -4.64
N ILE A 176 9.21 -3.74 -3.96
CA ILE A 176 9.56 -4.16 -2.60
C ILE A 176 9.65 -2.84 -1.83
N THR A 177 8.58 -2.53 -1.10
CA THR A 177 8.43 -1.21 -0.47
C THR A 177 9.28 -1.08 0.79
N HIS A 178 9.58 -2.22 1.43
CA HIS A 178 10.40 -2.31 2.63
C HIS A 178 11.01 -3.71 2.77
N ALA A 179 12.08 -3.83 3.60
CA ALA A 179 12.78 -5.08 3.93
C ALA A 179 13.35 -5.05 5.35
#